data_bd3df023134a1771e0ab763be4b1a316
#
_entry.id   bd3df023134a1771e0ab763be4b1a316
#
_cell.length_a   1.000
_cell.length_b   1.000
_cell.length_c   1.000
_cell.angle_alpha   90.00
_cell.angle_beta   90.00
_cell.angle_gamma   90.00
#
_symmetry.space_group_name_H-M   'P 1'
#
loop_
_entity.id
_entity.type
_entity.pdbx_description
1 polymer ?
#
loop_
_entity_poly.entity_id
_entity_poly.type
_entity_poly.pdbx_seq_one_letter_code
_entity_poly.pdbx_strand_id
1 'polypeptide(L)'
;MVKMSDSPNEKNQDKKKPTLAVALIPMIAMGLLLGVGYGIYKIRPQVLLVSAAFLTGCLGLLLRFSWQEMERGIVDSIHKAMPAILIMLCVGILIGSWIASGTIPMVIYYGLKLISPKFFLVTACFVCSLTSIATGTSWGTIGTLGVAFIGIAMGLGIPLGPAAGAIVAGAYFGDKMSPFSDVTNLAPVAAGSNLFDHIKHMLWSATPAWLLGLFVYFLVGLKYGAESVESETMVLITQTLKEHFHFNILLLLPMAIVFYFAATKKPTIPGMLLSSFVAGIIALLIQKASITDIATALNTGYQANTGVEQVDALISRGGMMSMMETQLVAFTAFSFGGIMQSTGLLSVILDKVMKFANKVWSIVLTTIATSIVTALVTGSSYLSMIIPGELLAPVYKKKKLAAKNLSRIIEESGAIIVPLIPWSMAGVYITGTIGVSTFSYLPWAVMNYAAVVILAIFGFTKFTMAPIIREDETQIGS
;
A
#
# COMPACT_ATOMS: atom_id res chain seq x y z
N MET A 1 -30.32 -26.75 -34.90
CA MET A 1 -28.94 -26.95 -35.39
C MET A 1 -28.12 -25.77 -34.94
N VAL A 2 -27.50 -25.82 -33.76
CA VAL A 2 -26.56 -24.82 -33.27
C VAL A 2 -25.22 -25.29 -33.79
N LYS A 3 -24.58 -24.49 -34.66
CA LYS A 3 -23.19 -24.71 -35.11
C LYS A 3 -22.28 -24.71 -33.90
N MET A 4 -21.78 -25.87 -33.52
CA MET A 4 -20.54 -25.97 -32.73
C MET A 4 -19.41 -25.46 -33.61
N SER A 5 -18.93 -24.26 -33.32
CA SER A 5 -17.85 -23.62 -34.05
C SER A 5 -16.64 -23.46 -33.19
N ASP A 6 -15.56 -23.83 -33.78
CA ASP A 6 -14.17 -23.41 -33.59
C ASP A 6 -13.46 -23.84 -32.30
N SER A 7 -12.55 -24.76 -32.48
CA SER A 7 -11.54 -25.18 -31.52
C SER A 7 -10.70 -23.99 -31.05
N PRO A 8 -10.32 -23.93 -29.75
CA PRO A 8 -9.51 -22.83 -29.19
C PRO A 8 -8.14 -22.64 -29.85
N ASN A 9 -7.70 -23.60 -30.64
CA ASN A 9 -6.36 -23.60 -31.26
C ASN A 9 -6.25 -22.80 -32.55
N GLU A 10 -7.34 -22.57 -33.32
CA GLU A 10 -7.24 -21.83 -34.59
C GLU A 10 -7.19 -20.32 -34.40
N LYS A 11 -7.80 -19.77 -33.34
CA LYS A 11 -7.78 -18.32 -33.07
C LYS A 11 -6.43 -17.77 -32.57
N ASN A 12 -5.48 -18.64 -32.19
CA ASN A 12 -4.18 -18.20 -31.67
C ASN A 12 -3.10 -18.03 -32.73
N GLN A 13 -3.33 -18.50 -33.96
CA GLN A 13 -2.30 -18.43 -35.03
C GLN A 13 -2.17 -17.05 -35.68
N ASP A 14 -3.14 -16.15 -35.56
CA ASP A 14 -3.18 -14.85 -36.20
C ASP A 14 -2.67 -13.67 -35.38
N LYS A 15 -2.39 -13.88 -34.08
CA LYS A 15 -1.94 -12.83 -33.16
C LYS A 15 -0.48 -12.44 -33.42
N LYS A 16 -0.24 -11.15 -33.60
CA LYS A 16 1.13 -10.64 -33.74
C LYS A 16 1.81 -10.61 -32.39
N LYS A 17 2.91 -11.34 -32.22
CA LYS A 17 3.76 -11.21 -31.04
C LYS A 17 4.32 -9.80 -30.96
N PRO A 18 4.03 -9.04 -29.88
CA PRO A 18 4.53 -7.68 -29.74
C PRO A 18 6.06 -7.67 -29.65
N THR A 19 6.69 -6.64 -30.20
CA THR A 19 8.12 -6.36 -29.97
C THR A 19 8.27 -5.61 -28.64
N LEU A 20 9.49 -5.57 -28.09
CA LEU A 20 9.76 -4.80 -26.87
C LEU A 20 9.37 -3.32 -27.03
N ALA A 21 9.71 -2.70 -28.16
CA ALA A 21 9.35 -1.30 -28.42
C ALA A 21 7.83 -1.08 -28.34
N VAL A 22 7.05 -1.96 -28.96
CA VAL A 22 5.58 -1.92 -28.92
C VAL A 22 5.06 -2.13 -27.49
N ALA A 23 5.66 -3.07 -26.74
CA ALA A 23 5.25 -3.37 -25.37
C ALA A 23 5.53 -2.21 -24.38
N LEU A 24 6.54 -1.38 -24.66
CA LEU A 24 6.87 -0.21 -23.83
C LEU A 24 5.97 1.01 -24.09
N ILE A 25 5.32 1.11 -25.26
CA ILE A 25 4.47 2.26 -25.62
C ILE A 25 3.41 2.56 -24.55
N PRO A 26 2.61 1.60 -24.07
CA PRO A 26 1.59 1.87 -23.04
C PRO A 26 2.17 2.39 -21.73
N MET A 27 3.31 1.85 -21.30
CA MET A 27 3.96 2.29 -20.05
C MET A 27 4.50 3.71 -20.17
N ILE A 28 5.14 4.03 -21.31
CA ILE A 28 5.64 5.38 -21.58
C ILE A 28 4.49 6.36 -21.70
N ALA A 29 3.42 6.00 -22.43
CA ALA A 29 2.22 6.81 -22.56
C ALA A 29 1.57 7.08 -21.20
N MET A 30 1.40 6.08 -20.35
CA MET A 30 0.88 6.23 -19.00
C MET A 30 1.77 7.15 -18.16
N GLY A 31 3.10 6.95 -18.19
CA GLY A 31 4.07 7.80 -17.49
C GLY A 31 4.00 9.26 -17.93
N LEU A 32 3.91 9.52 -19.25
CA LEU A 32 3.76 10.87 -19.80
C LEU A 32 2.41 11.49 -19.44
N LEU A 33 1.32 10.74 -19.57
CA LEU A 33 -0.01 11.23 -19.21
C LEU A 33 -0.05 11.62 -17.72
N LEU A 34 0.47 10.79 -16.82
CA LEU A 34 0.50 11.10 -15.39
C LEU A 34 1.52 12.19 -15.08
N GLY A 35 2.73 12.14 -15.62
CA GLY A 35 3.77 13.14 -15.36
C GLY A 35 3.37 14.53 -15.83
N VAL A 36 2.90 14.67 -17.07
CA VAL A 36 2.47 15.94 -17.65
C VAL A 36 1.05 16.29 -17.26
N GLY A 37 0.11 15.35 -17.42
CA GLY A 37 -1.31 15.62 -17.16
C GLY A 37 -1.59 15.94 -15.69
N TYR A 38 -1.12 15.13 -14.76
CA TYR A 38 -1.29 15.41 -13.32
C TYR A 38 -0.26 16.40 -12.80
N GLY A 39 1.01 16.26 -13.17
CA GLY A 39 2.10 17.09 -12.66
C GLY A 39 1.95 18.57 -13.06
N ILE A 40 1.69 18.83 -14.34
CA ILE A 40 1.63 20.20 -14.90
C ILE A 40 0.19 20.71 -14.95
N TYR A 41 -0.72 19.95 -15.60
CA TYR A 41 -2.09 20.41 -15.83
C TYR A 41 -3.07 20.12 -14.70
N LYS A 42 -2.64 19.40 -13.63
CA LYS A 42 -3.46 19.01 -12.47
C LYS A 42 -4.73 18.23 -12.85
N ILE A 43 -4.71 17.53 -13.99
CA ILE A 43 -5.82 16.67 -14.42
C ILE A 43 -5.92 15.50 -13.45
N ARG A 44 -7.12 15.12 -13.06
CA ARG A 44 -7.37 14.02 -12.13
C ARG A 44 -6.83 12.70 -12.67
N PRO A 45 -6.14 11.88 -11.87
CA PRO A 45 -5.49 10.63 -12.31
C PRO A 45 -6.43 9.65 -12.99
N GLN A 46 -7.71 9.59 -12.60
CA GLN A 46 -8.70 8.68 -13.17
C GLN A 46 -8.84 8.86 -14.68
N VAL A 47 -8.95 10.12 -15.14
CA VAL A 47 -9.08 10.45 -16.56
C VAL A 47 -7.84 10.02 -17.33
N LEU A 48 -6.66 10.27 -16.76
CA LEU A 48 -5.38 9.94 -17.38
C LEU A 48 -5.18 8.41 -17.49
N LEU A 49 -5.59 7.67 -16.47
CA LEU A 49 -5.52 6.20 -16.47
C LEU A 49 -6.52 5.56 -17.45
N VAL A 50 -7.74 6.11 -17.59
CA VAL A 50 -8.68 5.70 -18.63
C VAL A 50 -8.09 5.94 -20.01
N SER A 51 -7.46 7.10 -20.22
CA SER A 51 -6.80 7.42 -21.49
C SER A 51 -5.64 6.44 -21.80
N ALA A 52 -4.85 6.09 -20.79
CA ALA A 52 -3.79 5.09 -20.92
C ALA A 52 -4.35 3.70 -21.24
N ALA A 53 -5.44 3.29 -20.56
CA ALA A 53 -6.12 2.02 -20.84
C ALA A 53 -6.71 2.00 -22.26
N PHE A 54 -7.32 3.09 -22.70
CA PHE A 54 -7.84 3.23 -24.06
C PHE A 54 -6.73 3.10 -25.13
N LEU A 55 -5.63 3.83 -24.96
CA LEU A 55 -4.47 3.72 -25.86
C LEU A 55 -3.91 2.28 -25.90
N THR A 56 -3.85 1.62 -24.74
CA THR A 56 -3.40 0.23 -24.65
C THR A 56 -4.38 -0.72 -25.34
N GLY A 57 -5.69 -0.48 -25.21
CA GLY A 57 -6.73 -1.22 -25.91
C GLY A 57 -6.66 -1.07 -27.43
N CYS A 58 -6.45 0.15 -27.93
CA CYS A 58 -6.21 0.40 -29.36
C CYS A 58 -4.99 -0.37 -29.87
N LEU A 59 -3.89 -0.39 -29.09
CA LEU A 59 -2.71 -1.17 -29.44
C LEU A 59 -3.00 -2.68 -29.43
N GLY A 60 -3.79 -3.17 -28.47
CA GLY A 60 -4.26 -4.56 -28.41
C GLY A 60 -5.03 -4.96 -29.68
N LEU A 61 -5.94 -4.11 -30.15
CA LEU A 61 -6.67 -4.34 -31.41
C LEU A 61 -5.73 -4.38 -32.63
N LEU A 62 -4.72 -3.51 -32.70
CA LEU A 62 -3.70 -3.53 -33.74
C LEU A 62 -2.84 -4.80 -33.71
N LEU A 63 -2.68 -5.42 -32.56
CA LEU A 63 -2.04 -6.71 -32.36
C LEU A 63 -2.97 -7.90 -32.61
N ARG A 64 -4.21 -7.64 -33.06
CA ARG A 64 -5.26 -8.62 -33.37
C ARG A 64 -5.84 -9.36 -32.16
N PHE A 65 -5.78 -8.74 -30.96
CA PHE A 65 -6.56 -9.20 -29.82
C PHE A 65 -8.00 -8.69 -29.94
N SER A 66 -8.97 -9.53 -29.58
CA SER A 66 -10.37 -9.13 -29.55
C SER A 66 -10.69 -8.27 -28.32
N TRP A 67 -11.72 -7.43 -28.41
CA TRP A 67 -12.20 -6.68 -27.26
C TRP A 67 -12.58 -7.60 -26.10
N GLN A 68 -13.25 -8.72 -26.38
CA GLN A 68 -13.68 -9.70 -25.37
C GLN A 68 -12.50 -10.28 -24.58
N GLU A 69 -11.34 -10.48 -25.19
CA GLU A 69 -10.13 -10.95 -24.49
C GLU A 69 -9.57 -9.88 -23.56
N MET A 70 -9.54 -8.63 -24.01
CA MET A 70 -9.10 -7.51 -23.19
C MET A 70 -10.07 -7.22 -22.05
N GLU A 71 -11.38 -7.26 -22.30
CA GLU A 71 -12.43 -7.10 -21.32
C GLU A 71 -12.35 -8.18 -20.22
N ARG A 72 -12.12 -9.44 -20.58
CA ARG A 72 -11.84 -10.51 -19.57
C ARG A 72 -10.62 -10.19 -18.74
N GLY A 73 -9.54 -9.72 -19.36
CA GLY A 73 -8.33 -9.29 -18.63
C GLY A 73 -8.61 -8.16 -17.63
N ILE A 74 -9.45 -7.19 -17.99
CA ILE A 74 -9.91 -6.12 -17.10
C ILE A 74 -10.70 -6.71 -15.93
N VAL A 75 -11.72 -7.53 -16.22
CA VAL A 75 -12.59 -8.16 -15.21
C VAL A 75 -11.78 -9.01 -14.24
N ASP A 76 -10.87 -9.85 -14.74
CA ASP A 76 -10.00 -10.69 -13.92
C ASP A 76 -9.07 -9.85 -13.01
N SER A 77 -8.55 -8.73 -13.52
CA SER A 77 -7.71 -7.83 -12.76
C SER A 77 -8.49 -7.15 -11.62
N ILE A 78 -9.70 -6.69 -11.91
CA ILE A 78 -10.61 -6.09 -10.92
C ILE A 78 -11.05 -7.14 -9.90
N HIS A 79 -11.38 -8.37 -10.34
CA HIS A 79 -11.78 -9.45 -9.45
C HIS A 79 -10.70 -9.77 -8.40
N LYS A 80 -9.43 -9.82 -8.81
CA LYS A 80 -8.29 -9.99 -7.90
C LYS A 80 -8.14 -8.84 -6.90
N ALA A 81 -8.56 -7.63 -7.26
CA ALA A 81 -8.51 -6.45 -6.42
C ALA A 81 -9.72 -6.28 -5.49
N MET A 82 -10.81 -7.04 -5.70
CA MET A 82 -12.08 -6.88 -4.99
C MET A 82 -11.95 -6.90 -3.45
N PRO A 83 -11.16 -7.80 -2.82
CA PRO A 83 -10.98 -7.77 -1.37
C PRO A 83 -10.46 -6.43 -0.86
N ALA A 84 -9.49 -5.82 -1.56
CA ALA A 84 -8.94 -4.52 -1.20
C ALA A 84 -9.95 -3.38 -1.36
N ILE A 85 -10.76 -3.42 -2.42
CA ILE A 85 -11.85 -2.46 -2.66
C ILE A 85 -12.87 -2.50 -1.52
N LEU A 86 -13.25 -3.69 -1.07
CA LEU A 86 -14.16 -3.87 0.06
C LEU A 86 -13.55 -3.35 1.38
N ILE A 87 -12.27 -3.59 1.62
CA ILE A 87 -11.56 -3.05 2.79
C ILE A 87 -11.58 -1.52 2.77
N MET A 88 -11.35 -0.88 1.63
CA MET A 88 -11.41 0.59 1.52
C MET A 88 -12.78 1.15 1.92
N LEU A 89 -13.88 0.52 1.50
CA LEU A 89 -15.22 0.93 1.93
C LEU A 89 -15.38 0.84 3.46
N CYS A 90 -14.93 -0.29 4.03
CA CYS A 90 -14.98 -0.49 5.49
C CYS A 90 -14.12 0.52 6.25
N VAL A 91 -12.97 0.93 5.71
CA VAL A 91 -12.12 1.98 6.31
C VAL A 91 -12.84 3.33 6.32
N GLY A 92 -13.54 3.69 5.25
CA GLY A 92 -14.37 4.90 5.23
C GLY A 92 -15.42 4.91 6.35
N ILE A 93 -16.14 3.79 6.50
CA ILE A 93 -17.11 3.58 7.60
C ILE A 93 -16.42 3.70 8.97
N LEU A 94 -15.27 3.04 9.12
CA LEU A 94 -14.50 3.00 10.36
C LEU A 94 -14.08 4.41 10.80
N ILE A 95 -13.48 5.19 9.90
CA ILE A 95 -13.03 6.57 10.19
C ILE A 95 -14.22 7.43 10.63
N GLY A 96 -15.32 7.42 9.86
CA GLY A 96 -16.52 8.19 10.18
C GLY A 96 -17.11 7.84 11.55
N SER A 97 -17.25 6.54 11.85
CA SER A 97 -17.76 6.05 13.14
C SER A 97 -16.82 6.36 14.31
N TRP A 98 -15.49 6.26 14.12
CA TRP A 98 -14.51 6.54 15.17
C TRP A 98 -14.40 8.03 15.48
N ILE A 99 -14.68 8.91 14.52
CA ILE A 99 -14.77 10.33 14.79
C ILE A 99 -16.07 10.62 15.54
N ALA A 100 -17.20 10.11 15.05
CA ALA A 100 -18.50 10.31 15.70
C ALA A 100 -18.54 9.81 17.16
N SER A 101 -17.87 8.69 17.45
CA SER A 101 -17.75 8.15 18.81
C SER A 101 -16.79 8.93 19.72
N GLY A 102 -15.96 9.83 19.14
CA GLY A 102 -14.90 10.52 19.90
C GLY A 102 -13.60 9.72 20.04
N THR A 103 -13.49 8.51 19.45
CA THR A 103 -12.28 7.67 19.48
C THR A 103 -11.08 8.41 18.86
N ILE A 104 -11.18 8.84 17.59
CA ILE A 104 -10.12 9.60 16.90
C ILE A 104 -9.86 10.94 17.60
N PRO A 105 -10.87 11.77 17.92
CA PRO A 105 -10.68 13.01 18.68
C PRO A 105 -9.92 12.83 19.99
N MET A 106 -10.23 11.76 20.74
CA MET A 106 -9.52 11.45 22.00
C MET A 106 -8.06 11.09 21.76
N VAL A 107 -7.77 10.27 20.76
CA VAL A 107 -6.38 9.89 20.40
C VAL A 107 -5.58 11.11 19.94
N ILE A 108 -6.18 12.01 19.15
CA ILE A 108 -5.56 13.27 18.76
C ILE A 108 -5.28 14.14 19.99
N TYR A 109 -6.25 14.33 20.86
CA TYR A 109 -6.11 15.14 22.09
C TYR A 109 -4.96 14.67 22.96
N TYR A 110 -4.89 13.38 23.29
CA TYR A 110 -3.80 12.85 24.12
C TYR A 110 -2.49 12.81 23.34
N GLY A 111 -2.53 12.53 22.04
CA GLY A 111 -1.34 12.54 21.18
C GLY A 111 -0.67 13.91 21.14
N LEU A 112 -1.45 14.99 21.00
CA LEU A 112 -0.95 16.37 21.03
C LEU A 112 -0.29 16.72 22.38
N LYS A 113 -0.78 16.16 23.47
CA LYS A 113 -0.23 16.41 24.82
C LYS A 113 1.02 15.58 25.13
N LEU A 114 1.12 14.37 24.57
CA LEU A 114 2.18 13.42 24.94
C LEU A 114 3.36 13.43 23.98
N ILE A 115 3.12 13.77 22.70
CA ILE A 115 4.14 13.65 21.65
C ILE A 115 4.75 15.01 21.37
N SER A 116 6.05 15.14 21.63
CA SER A 116 6.81 16.35 21.25
C SER A 116 6.92 16.45 19.73
N PRO A 117 6.73 17.65 19.12
CA PRO A 117 6.89 17.87 17.69
C PRO A 117 8.23 17.37 17.14
N LYS A 118 9.31 17.59 17.90
CA LYS A 118 10.67 17.16 17.56
C LYS A 118 10.80 15.65 17.32
N PHE A 119 10.08 14.83 18.08
CA PHE A 119 10.16 13.37 17.99
C PHE A 119 8.97 12.75 17.28
N PHE A 120 8.02 13.54 16.82
CA PHE A 120 6.78 13.05 16.22
C PHE A 120 7.01 12.06 15.08
N LEU A 121 7.85 12.40 14.08
CA LEU A 121 8.08 11.55 12.92
C LEU A 121 8.70 10.20 13.30
N VAL A 122 9.67 10.21 14.22
CA VAL A 122 10.29 8.99 14.76
C VAL A 122 9.27 8.15 15.52
N THR A 123 8.47 8.80 16.39
CA THR A 123 7.42 8.13 17.15
C THR A 123 6.37 7.50 16.25
N ALA A 124 5.88 8.23 15.25
CA ALA A 124 4.90 7.73 14.30
C ALA A 124 5.43 6.51 13.52
N CYS A 125 6.67 6.58 13.00
CA CYS A 125 7.29 5.44 12.32
C CYS A 125 7.46 4.25 13.27
N PHE A 126 8.00 4.46 14.46
CA PHE A 126 8.27 3.40 15.42
C PHE A 126 6.99 2.71 15.92
N VAL A 127 5.99 3.49 16.32
CA VAL A 127 4.70 2.95 16.81
C VAL A 127 3.96 2.21 15.69
N CYS A 128 3.93 2.76 14.48
CA CYS A 128 3.36 2.05 13.33
C CYS A 128 4.12 0.74 13.03
N SER A 129 5.46 0.71 13.21
CA SER A 129 6.25 -0.51 13.03
C SER A 129 5.86 -1.58 14.05
N LEU A 130 5.82 -1.24 15.33
CA LEU A 130 5.45 -2.18 16.40
C LEU A 130 4.03 -2.71 16.21
N THR A 131 3.09 -1.82 15.90
CA THR A 131 1.70 -2.21 15.67
C THR A 131 1.57 -3.14 14.48
N SER A 132 2.24 -2.83 13.38
CA SER A 132 2.19 -3.64 12.18
C SER A 132 2.89 -5.00 12.34
N ILE A 133 3.97 -5.09 13.12
CA ILE A 133 4.58 -6.37 13.51
C ILE A 133 3.58 -7.23 14.30
N ALA A 134 2.90 -6.63 15.26
CA ALA A 134 1.96 -7.34 16.13
C ALA A 134 0.68 -7.79 15.38
N THR A 135 0.20 -6.97 14.45
CA THR A 135 -1.06 -7.22 13.72
C THR A 135 -0.87 -7.95 12.39
N GLY A 136 0.32 -7.90 11.80
CA GLY A 136 0.62 -8.48 10.50
C GLY A 136 -0.04 -7.75 9.33
N THR A 137 -0.32 -6.45 9.48
CA THR A 137 -0.96 -5.68 8.41
C THR A 137 -0.55 -4.22 8.38
N SER A 138 0.05 -3.79 7.27
CA SER A 138 0.31 -2.37 7.00
C SER A 138 -0.99 -1.59 6.80
N TRP A 139 -1.97 -2.17 6.14
CA TRP A 139 -3.26 -1.52 5.87
C TRP A 139 -4.07 -1.27 7.15
N GLY A 140 -4.15 -2.28 8.03
CA GLY A 140 -4.80 -2.12 9.33
C GLY A 140 -4.15 -1.02 10.17
N THR A 141 -2.82 -0.98 10.19
CA THR A 141 -2.05 0.03 10.92
C THR A 141 -2.29 1.45 10.35
N ILE A 142 -2.25 1.62 9.03
CA ILE A 142 -2.50 2.90 8.38
C ILE A 142 -3.95 3.35 8.58
N GLY A 143 -4.92 2.43 8.45
CA GLY A 143 -6.35 2.73 8.62
C GLY A 143 -6.76 3.08 10.05
N THR A 144 -5.93 2.76 11.02
CA THR A 144 -6.18 3.03 12.45
C THR A 144 -5.24 4.13 12.96
N LEU A 145 -4.02 3.76 13.30
CA LEU A 145 -3.04 4.70 13.84
C LEU A 145 -2.58 5.74 12.83
N GLY A 146 -2.51 5.40 11.54
CA GLY A 146 -2.11 6.33 10.50
C GLY A 146 -3.02 7.55 10.44
N VAL A 147 -4.34 7.34 10.50
CA VAL A 147 -5.34 8.43 10.52
C VAL A 147 -5.17 9.30 11.77
N ALA A 148 -4.97 8.68 12.94
CA ALA A 148 -4.75 9.41 14.19
C ALA A 148 -3.44 10.24 14.15
N PHE A 149 -2.34 9.65 13.67
CA PHE A 149 -1.06 10.37 13.54
C PHE A 149 -1.12 11.52 12.54
N ILE A 150 -1.87 11.40 11.44
CA ILE A 150 -2.10 12.53 10.54
C ILE A 150 -2.84 13.67 11.26
N GLY A 151 -3.83 13.33 12.08
CA GLY A 151 -4.53 14.31 12.90
C GLY A 151 -3.59 15.00 13.90
N ILE A 152 -2.73 14.24 14.57
CA ILE A 152 -1.72 14.80 15.48
C ILE A 152 -0.72 15.68 14.71
N ALA A 153 -0.26 15.26 13.52
CA ALA A 153 0.65 16.05 12.68
C ALA A 153 0.04 17.42 12.33
N MET A 154 -1.24 17.43 11.94
CA MET A 154 -1.97 18.69 11.66
C MET A 154 -2.00 19.60 12.87
N GLY A 155 -2.33 19.06 14.05
CA GLY A 155 -2.38 19.82 15.29
C GLY A 155 -1.02 20.32 15.78
N LEU A 156 0.07 19.61 15.45
CA LEU A 156 1.45 20.02 15.74
C LEU A 156 2.06 20.95 14.66
N GLY A 157 1.32 21.28 13.60
CA GLY A 157 1.85 22.06 12.48
C GLY A 157 2.93 21.34 11.64
N ILE A 158 3.00 20.00 11.72
CA ILE A 158 3.98 19.20 10.98
C ILE A 158 3.47 18.95 9.56
N PRO A 159 4.28 19.21 8.50
CA PRO A 159 3.87 18.95 7.13
C PRO A 159 3.44 17.49 6.92
N LEU A 160 2.32 17.30 6.21
CA LEU A 160 1.69 15.97 6.08
C LEU A 160 2.52 15.00 5.22
N GLY A 161 3.34 15.49 4.30
CA GLY A 161 4.22 14.63 3.49
C GLY A 161 5.19 13.81 4.35
N PRO A 162 6.06 14.46 5.15
CA PRO A 162 6.93 13.76 6.10
C PRO A 162 6.18 12.86 7.09
N ALA A 163 5.04 13.34 7.63
CA ALA A 163 4.23 12.56 8.55
C ALA A 163 3.70 11.27 7.91
N ALA A 164 3.10 11.38 6.72
CA ALA A 164 2.62 10.22 5.97
C ALA A 164 3.76 9.28 5.55
N GLY A 165 4.91 9.82 5.14
CA GLY A 165 6.09 9.02 4.82
C GLY A 165 6.58 8.20 6.00
N ALA A 166 6.62 8.78 7.21
CA ALA A 166 7.00 8.08 8.44
C ALA A 166 5.99 6.98 8.82
N ILE A 167 4.69 7.25 8.69
CA ILE A 167 3.62 6.29 8.93
C ILE A 167 3.71 5.10 7.96
N VAL A 168 3.86 5.39 6.66
CA VAL A 168 3.97 4.37 5.61
C VAL A 168 5.22 3.52 5.81
N ALA A 169 6.38 4.13 6.03
CA ALA A 169 7.63 3.42 6.27
C ALA A 169 7.52 2.51 7.49
N GLY A 170 6.94 3.00 8.58
CA GLY A 170 6.73 2.21 9.80
C GLY A 170 5.77 1.04 9.59
N ALA A 171 4.62 1.29 8.99
CA ALA A 171 3.61 0.26 8.74
C ALA A 171 4.13 -0.85 7.81
N TYR A 172 4.83 -0.49 6.75
CA TYR A 172 5.41 -1.45 5.80
C TYR A 172 6.62 -2.20 6.37
N PHE A 173 7.43 -1.57 7.22
CA PHE A 173 8.48 -2.29 7.95
C PHE A 173 7.89 -3.36 8.85
N GLY A 174 6.89 -3.00 9.66
CA GLY A 174 6.27 -3.94 10.60
C GLY A 174 5.59 -5.11 9.89
N ASP A 175 4.88 -4.84 8.82
CA ASP A 175 4.21 -5.85 8.00
C ASP A 175 5.19 -6.93 7.52
N LYS A 176 6.31 -6.53 6.91
CA LYS A 176 7.37 -7.45 6.43
C LYS A 176 8.03 -8.26 7.53
N MET A 177 8.14 -7.74 8.74
CA MET A 177 8.78 -8.44 9.86
C MET A 177 7.80 -9.35 10.61
N SER A 178 6.52 -9.31 10.26
CA SER A 178 5.48 -10.08 10.93
C SER A 178 5.28 -11.46 10.28
N PRO A 179 5.37 -12.55 11.02
CA PRO A 179 4.99 -13.87 10.51
C PRO A 179 3.48 -14.00 10.27
N PHE A 180 2.71 -13.00 10.66
CA PHE A 180 1.25 -12.96 10.49
C PHE A 180 0.82 -12.23 9.21
N SER A 181 1.75 -11.54 8.55
CA SER A 181 1.50 -10.84 7.28
C SER A 181 1.23 -11.82 6.13
N ASP A 182 0.20 -11.54 5.36
CA ASP A 182 -0.13 -12.27 4.14
C ASP A 182 0.95 -12.08 3.05
N VAL A 183 1.49 -10.87 2.94
CA VAL A 183 2.57 -10.52 1.99
C VAL A 183 3.85 -11.28 2.34
N THR A 184 4.25 -11.27 3.61
CA THR A 184 5.46 -11.97 4.10
C THR A 184 5.32 -13.49 4.03
N ASN A 185 4.09 -14.03 4.12
CA ASN A 185 3.85 -15.46 3.89
C ASN A 185 3.88 -15.82 2.40
N LEU A 186 3.45 -14.93 1.51
CA LEU A 186 3.38 -15.20 0.08
C LEU A 186 4.76 -15.21 -0.60
N ALA A 187 5.66 -14.31 -0.23
CA ALA A 187 6.97 -14.18 -0.87
C ALA A 187 7.80 -15.48 -0.79
N PRO A 188 7.93 -16.14 0.38
CA PRO A 188 8.63 -17.44 0.43
C PRO A 188 7.92 -18.53 -0.37
N VAL A 189 6.59 -18.57 -0.41
CA VAL A 189 5.85 -19.55 -1.22
C VAL A 189 6.15 -19.34 -2.71
N ALA A 190 6.12 -18.10 -3.20
CA ALA A 190 6.43 -17.78 -4.60
C ALA A 190 7.88 -18.11 -5.00
N ALA A 191 8.81 -18.08 -4.04
CA ALA A 191 10.22 -18.34 -4.27
C ALA A 191 10.65 -19.80 -3.95
N GLY A 192 9.80 -20.59 -3.29
CA GLY A 192 10.14 -21.92 -2.77
C GLY A 192 11.06 -21.87 -1.54
N SER A 193 10.83 -20.94 -0.60
CA SER A 193 11.61 -20.74 0.63
C SER A 193 10.77 -21.03 1.88
N ASN A 194 11.44 -21.13 3.05
CA ASN A 194 10.76 -21.20 4.34
C ASN A 194 10.48 -19.80 4.91
N LEU A 195 9.34 -19.62 5.57
CA LEU A 195 8.91 -18.35 6.14
C LEU A 195 9.92 -17.76 7.14
N PHE A 196 10.38 -18.55 8.09
CA PHE A 196 11.28 -18.04 9.13
C PHE A 196 12.68 -17.72 8.60
N ASP A 197 13.17 -18.51 7.63
CA ASP A 197 14.43 -18.22 6.93
C ASP A 197 14.32 -16.95 6.10
N HIS A 198 13.18 -16.75 5.46
CA HIS A 198 12.85 -15.52 4.75
C HIS A 198 12.87 -14.29 5.68
N ILE A 199 12.12 -14.30 6.79
CA ILE A 199 12.09 -13.19 7.75
C ILE A 199 13.48 -12.90 8.32
N LYS A 200 14.23 -13.94 8.77
CA LYS A 200 15.60 -13.76 9.25
C LYS A 200 16.51 -13.16 8.19
N HIS A 201 16.31 -13.56 6.93
CA HIS A 201 17.12 -13.07 5.82
C HIS A 201 16.77 -11.62 5.45
N MET A 202 15.51 -11.22 5.59
CA MET A 202 15.06 -9.84 5.38
C MET A 202 15.63 -8.85 6.40
N LEU A 203 15.93 -9.27 7.63
CA LEU A 203 16.54 -8.41 8.64
C LEU A 203 17.81 -7.71 8.14
N TRP A 204 18.59 -8.34 7.27
CA TRP A 204 19.82 -7.77 6.73
C TRP A 204 19.60 -6.53 5.84
N SER A 205 18.49 -6.43 5.15
CA SER A 205 18.18 -5.31 4.25
C SER A 205 17.14 -4.37 4.84
N ALA A 206 16.07 -4.90 5.41
CA ALA A 206 14.97 -4.12 5.96
C ALA A 206 15.38 -3.29 7.19
N THR A 207 16.17 -3.89 8.11
CA THR A 207 16.59 -3.18 9.33
C THR A 207 17.49 -1.97 9.04
N PRO A 208 18.55 -2.06 8.21
CA PRO A 208 19.33 -0.89 7.84
C PRO A 208 18.51 0.18 7.11
N ALA A 209 17.58 -0.23 6.23
CA ALA A 209 16.69 0.71 5.54
C ALA A 209 15.76 1.45 6.52
N TRP A 210 15.21 0.72 7.50
CA TRP A 210 14.37 1.29 8.54
C TRP A 210 15.14 2.23 9.48
N LEU A 211 16.34 1.85 9.92
CA LEU A 211 17.20 2.69 10.74
C LEU A 211 17.58 3.98 10.00
N LEU A 212 17.87 3.88 8.69
CA LEU A 212 18.10 5.07 7.86
C LEU A 212 16.87 5.97 7.81
N GLY A 213 15.67 5.38 7.66
CA GLY A 213 14.41 6.11 7.73
C GLY A 213 14.22 6.83 9.06
N LEU A 214 14.41 6.13 10.19
CA LEU A 214 14.34 6.72 11.53
C LEU A 214 15.35 7.86 11.72
N PHE A 215 16.56 7.69 11.21
CA PHE A 215 17.59 8.73 11.28
C PHE A 215 17.18 9.99 10.48
N VAL A 216 16.66 9.81 9.27
CA VAL A 216 16.14 10.93 8.47
C VAL A 216 14.97 11.61 9.18
N TYR A 217 14.02 10.84 9.74
CA TYR A 217 12.88 11.39 10.48
C TYR A 217 13.31 12.12 11.75
N PHE A 218 14.36 11.64 12.41
CA PHE A 218 14.96 12.36 13.54
C PHE A 218 15.55 13.72 13.09
N LEU A 219 16.37 13.75 12.04
CA LEU A 219 16.96 14.99 11.53
C LEU A 219 15.89 15.99 11.06
N VAL A 220 14.87 15.51 10.37
CA VAL A 220 13.75 16.36 9.91
C VAL A 220 12.93 16.84 11.10
N GLY A 221 12.72 16.01 12.10
CA GLY A 221 12.01 16.35 13.34
C GLY A 221 12.70 17.48 14.13
N LEU A 222 14.04 17.55 14.10
CA LEU A 222 14.79 18.62 14.77
C LEU A 222 14.36 20.03 14.31
N LYS A 223 13.92 20.16 13.06
CA LYS A 223 13.45 21.45 12.51
C LYS A 223 12.15 21.92 13.15
N TYR A 224 11.29 20.99 13.58
CA TYR A 224 9.99 21.32 14.18
C TYR A 224 10.06 21.51 15.70
N GLY A 225 11.20 21.19 16.32
CA GLY A 225 11.40 21.41 17.76
C GLY A 225 11.88 22.82 18.14
N ALA A 226 12.28 23.64 17.16
CA ALA A 226 12.80 24.99 17.42
C ALA A 226 11.68 26.02 17.65
N GLU A 227 10.50 25.80 17.09
CA GLU A 227 9.29 26.59 17.34
C GLU A 227 8.49 25.94 18.46
N SER A 228 9.09 25.90 19.63
CA SER A 228 8.58 25.13 20.75
C SER A 228 7.43 25.83 21.46
N VAL A 229 6.68 24.95 22.10
CA VAL A 229 5.87 25.17 23.29
C VAL A 229 4.53 25.83 23.01
N GLU A 230 3.47 24.99 23.13
CA GLU A 230 2.08 25.41 23.15
C GLU A 230 1.74 26.48 22.10
N SER A 231 1.85 26.09 20.81
CA SER A 231 1.33 26.98 19.77
C SER A 231 -0.13 27.26 20.10
N GLU A 232 -0.57 28.50 20.02
CA GLU A 232 -1.97 28.90 20.24
C GLU A 232 -2.94 27.95 19.54
N THR A 233 -2.54 27.46 18.35
CA THR A 233 -3.27 26.45 17.57
C THR A 233 -3.43 25.13 18.31
N MET A 234 -2.38 24.62 18.97
CA MET A 234 -2.44 23.35 19.72
C MET A 234 -3.35 23.46 20.93
N VAL A 235 -3.26 24.59 21.67
CA VAL A 235 -4.14 24.88 22.81
C VAL A 235 -5.59 24.97 22.32
N LEU A 236 -5.83 25.74 21.25
CA LEU A 236 -7.16 25.91 20.66
C LEU A 236 -7.76 24.55 20.22
N ILE A 237 -6.99 23.71 19.51
CA ILE A 237 -7.45 22.39 19.08
C ILE A 237 -7.77 21.50 20.27
N THR A 238 -6.87 21.41 21.26
CA THR A 238 -7.08 20.56 22.43
C THR A 238 -8.25 21.01 23.30
N GLN A 239 -8.43 22.32 23.45
CA GLN A 239 -9.57 22.86 24.19
C GLN A 239 -10.88 22.56 23.44
N THR A 240 -10.95 22.88 22.16
CA THR A 240 -12.15 22.64 21.33
C THR A 240 -12.55 21.18 21.32
N LEU A 241 -11.57 20.25 21.15
CA LEU A 241 -11.86 18.81 21.18
C LEU A 241 -12.42 18.37 22.53
N LYS A 242 -11.89 18.93 23.64
CA LYS A 242 -12.36 18.59 24.99
C LYS A 242 -13.77 19.16 25.27
N GLU A 243 -14.10 20.29 24.70
CA GLU A 243 -15.42 20.91 24.86
C GLU A 243 -16.51 20.19 24.04
N HIS A 244 -16.16 19.66 22.85
CA HIS A 244 -17.11 19.01 21.95
C HIS A 244 -17.25 17.51 22.13
N PHE A 245 -16.27 16.84 22.77
CA PHE A 245 -16.29 15.39 22.95
C PHE A 245 -16.16 14.99 24.42
N HIS A 246 -17.00 14.05 24.84
CA HIS A 246 -16.95 13.45 26.17
C HIS A 246 -15.95 12.30 26.19
N PHE A 247 -14.72 12.56 26.66
CA PHE A 247 -13.66 11.53 26.70
C PHE A 247 -13.86 10.54 27.82
N ASN A 248 -13.83 9.23 27.48
CA ASN A 248 -13.95 8.11 28.39
C ASN A 248 -13.10 6.96 27.88
N ILE A 249 -12.61 6.10 28.77
CA ILE A 249 -11.79 4.93 28.39
C ILE A 249 -12.51 4.00 27.41
N LEU A 250 -13.84 3.93 27.46
CA LEU A 250 -14.65 3.12 26.53
C LEU A 250 -14.50 3.53 25.06
N LEU A 251 -14.04 4.76 24.78
CA LEU A 251 -13.78 5.22 23.43
C LEU A 251 -12.61 4.48 22.77
N LEU A 252 -11.78 3.76 23.55
CA LEU A 252 -10.71 2.90 23.01
C LEU A 252 -11.22 1.52 22.60
N LEU A 253 -12.45 1.13 22.97
CA LEU A 253 -13.00 -0.19 22.67
C LEU A 253 -13.10 -0.47 21.16
N PRO A 254 -13.54 0.47 20.28
CA PRO A 254 -13.54 0.27 18.84
C PRO A 254 -12.15 -0.05 18.31
N MET A 255 -11.12 0.65 18.78
CA MET A 255 -9.73 0.41 18.39
C MET A 255 -9.23 -0.95 18.88
N ALA A 256 -9.54 -1.31 20.14
CA ALA A 256 -9.18 -2.60 20.71
C ALA A 256 -9.79 -3.78 19.94
N ILE A 257 -11.03 -3.63 19.41
CA ILE A 257 -11.67 -4.67 18.58
C ILE A 257 -10.87 -4.90 17.30
N VAL A 258 -10.45 -3.85 16.57
CA VAL A 258 -9.66 -4.00 15.35
C VAL A 258 -8.33 -4.68 15.65
N PHE A 259 -7.63 -4.25 16.70
CA PHE A 259 -6.37 -4.88 17.11
C PHE A 259 -6.55 -6.34 17.55
N TYR A 260 -7.63 -6.66 18.25
CA TYR A 260 -7.95 -8.05 18.61
C TYR A 260 -8.16 -8.93 17.39
N PHE A 261 -8.93 -8.47 16.39
CA PHE A 261 -9.15 -9.22 15.14
C PHE A 261 -7.84 -9.43 14.39
N ALA A 262 -7.02 -8.40 14.28
CA ALA A 262 -5.72 -8.47 13.62
C ALA A 262 -4.78 -9.44 14.36
N ALA A 263 -4.59 -9.30 15.67
CA ALA A 263 -3.73 -10.16 16.47
C ALA A 263 -4.17 -11.63 16.49
N THR A 264 -5.48 -11.89 16.40
CA THR A 264 -6.05 -13.26 16.38
C THR A 264 -6.25 -13.82 14.96
N LYS A 265 -5.75 -13.14 13.92
CA LYS A 265 -5.88 -13.53 12.51
C LYS A 265 -7.32 -13.75 12.04
N LYS A 266 -8.26 -13.04 12.62
CA LYS A 266 -9.66 -13.06 12.19
C LYS A 266 -9.86 -12.17 10.96
N PRO A 267 -10.89 -12.45 10.12
CA PRO A 267 -11.12 -11.66 8.92
C PRO A 267 -11.25 -10.16 9.21
N THR A 268 -10.53 -9.33 8.44
CA THR A 268 -10.39 -7.88 8.68
C THR A 268 -11.72 -7.14 8.54
N ILE A 269 -12.49 -7.44 7.48
CA ILE A 269 -13.77 -6.77 7.18
C ILE A 269 -14.78 -6.91 8.34
N PRO A 270 -15.09 -8.12 8.85
CA PRO A 270 -15.96 -8.28 10.01
C PRO A 270 -15.45 -7.54 11.24
N GLY A 271 -14.14 -7.51 11.47
CA GLY A 271 -13.54 -6.77 12.59
C GLY A 271 -13.76 -5.27 12.48
N MET A 272 -13.57 -4.69 11.30
CA MET A 272 -13.82 -3.27 11.03
C MET A 272 -15.30 -2.92 11.19
N LEU A 273 -16.21 -3.73 10.64
CA LEU A 273 -17.65 -3.50 10.75
C LEU A 273 -18.13 -3.62 12.20
N LEU A 274 -17.67 -4.62 12.96
CA LEU A 274 -17.99 -4.75 14.38
C LEU A 274 -17.47 -3.54 15.18
N SER A 275 -16.24 -3.12 14.91
CA SER A 275 -15.67 -1.93 15.53
C SER A 275 -16.49 -0.67 15.22
N SER A 276 -16.92 -0.50 13.97
CA SER A 276 -17.75 0.62 13.55
C SER A 276 -19.13 0.59 14.19
N PHE A 277 -19.72 -0.59 14.35
CA PHE A 277 -21.00 -0.77 15.03
C PHE A 277 -20.90 -0.40 16.51
N VAL A 278 -19.85 -0.87 17.20
CA VAL A 278 -19.60 -0.51 18.61
C VAL A 278 -19.31 0.98 18.74
N ALA A 279 -18.57 1.59 17.81
CA ALA A 279 -18.36 3.02 17.77
C ALA A 279 -19.67 3.79 17.60
N GLY A 280 -20.59 3.31 16.76
CA GLY A 280 -21.94 3.88 16.63
C GLY A 280 -22.74 3.85 17.93
N ILE A 281 -22.69 2.73 18.67
CA ILE A 281 -23.32 2.62 20.00
C ILE A 281 -22.69 3.65 20.97
N ILE A 282 -21.38 3.76 20.99
CA ILE A 282 -20.66 4.72 21.84
C ILE A 282 -21.04 6.15 21.45
N ALA A 283 -21.14 6.48 20.17
CA ALA A 283 -21.58 7.78 19.69
C ALA A 283 -23.00 8.11 20.22
N LEU A 284 -23.92 7.15 20.15
CA LEU A 284 -25.29 7.32 20.65
C LEU A 284 -25.34 7.51 22.18
N LEU A 285 -24.61 6.67 22.96
CA LEU A 285 -24.74 6.64 24.40
C LEU A 285 -23.87 7.70 25.11
N ILE A 286 -22.64 7.91 24.65
CA ILE A 286 -21.66 8.79 25.31
C ILE A 286 -21.67 10.18 24.67
N GLN A 287 -21.62 10.28 23.33
CA GLN A 287 -21.59 11.56 22.64
C GLN A 287 -23.01 12.12 22.42
N LYS A 288 -24.06 11.34 22.70
CA LYS A 288 -25.47 11.73 22.50
C LYS A 288 -25.79 12.12 21.03
N ALA A 289 -25.06 11.54 20.09
CA ALA A 289 -25.28 11.75 18.67
C ALA A 289 -26.62 11.12 18.25
N SER A 290 -27.32 11.75 17.31
CA SER A 290 -28.54 11.17 16.76
C SER A 290 -28.23 9.99 15.83
N ILE A 291 -29.21 9.12 15.60
CA ILE A 291 -29.07 8.01 14.64
C ILE A 291 -28.78 8.55 13.23
N THR A 292 -29.37 9.68 12.88
CA THR A 292 -29.15 10.36 11.59
C THR A 292 -27.71 10.85 11.45
N ASP A 293 -27.13 11.45 12.50
CA ASP A 293 -25.74 11.91 12.51
C ASP A 293 -24.78 10.74 12.36
N ILE A 294 -25.06 9.63 13.07
CA ILE A 294 -24.27 8.41 12.94
C ILE A 294 -24.36 7.86 11.51
N ALA A 295 -25.57 7.74 10.95
CA ALA A 295 -25.75 7.27 9.57
C ALA A 295 -25.02 8.17 8.55
N THR A 296 -25.07 9.49 8.75
CA THR A 296 -24.34 10.47 7.94
C THR A 296 -22.83 10.25 8.05
N ALA A 297 -22.31 10.09 9.28
CA ALA A 297 -20.90 9.84 9.51
C ALA A 297 -20.40 8.55 8.84
N LEU A 298 -21.22 7.49 8.80
CA LEU A 298 -20.90 6.23 8.12
C LEU A 298 -20.92 6.39 6.59
N ASN A 299 -21.81 7.21 6.04
CA ASN A 299 -22.01 7.37 4.60
C ASN A 299 -21.13 8.46 4.00
N THR A 300 -21.36 9.72 4.36
CA THR A 300 -20.68 10.88 3.77
C THR A 300 -19.53 11.41 4.62
N GLY A 301 -19.34 10.87 5.83
CA GLY A 301 -18.34 11.26 6.79
C GLY A 301 -18.91 12.15 7.91
N TYR A 302 -18.14 12.22 9.00
CA TYR A 302 -18.47 13.12 10.10
C TYR A 302 -18.36 14.57 9.63
N GLN A 303 -19.36 15.38 9.96
CA GLN A 303 -19.41 16.80 9.63
C GLN A 303 -19.25 17.59 10.91
N ALA A 304 -18.06 18.14 11.13
CA ALA A 304 -17.78 18.96 12.30
C ALA A 304 -18.33 20.38 12.10
N ASN A 305 -18.84 20.95 13.18
CA ASN A 305 -19.27 22.34 13.26
C ASN A 305 -18.92 22.87 14.65
N THR A 306 -17.61 22.94 14.92
CA THR A 306 -17.10 23.36 16.22
C THR A 306 -16.93 24.89 16.31
N GLY A 307 -17.03 25.60 15.18
CA GLY A 307 -16.73 27.02 15.08
C GLY A 307 -15.23 27.33 15.00
N VAL A 308 -14.37 26.29 14.98
CA VAL A 308 -12.91 26.42 14.83
C VAL A 308 -12.50 25.68 13.55
N GLU A 309 -12.17 26.46 12.50
CA GLU A 309 -11.90 25.94 11.16
C GLU A 309 -10.82 24.83 11.15
N GLN A 310 -9.77 25.00 11.96
CA GLN A 310 -8.69 24.02 12.08
C GLN A 310 -9.17 22.67 12.64
N VAL A 311 -10.08 22.70 13.60
CA VAL A 311 -10.68 21.48 14.19
C VAL A 311 -11.67 20.87 13.22
N ASP A 312 -12.49 21.68 12.59
CA ASP A 312 -13.48 21.23 11.60
C ASP A 312 -12.78 20.54 10.42
N ALA A 313 -11.71 21.13 9.89
CA ALA A 313 -10.89 20.52 8.83
C ALA A 313 -10.20 19.21 9.29
N LEU A 314 -9.87 19.10 10.58
CA LEU A 314 -9.20 17.95 11.16
C LEU A 314 -10.12 16.73 11.27
N ILE A 315 -11.36 16.91 11.68
CA ILE A 315 -12.29 15.84 11.99
C ILE A 315 -13.47 15.69 11.02
N SER A 316 -13.66 16.58 10.03
CA SER A 316 -14.67 16.40 8.96
C SER A 316 -14.14 15.41 7.91
N ARG A 317 -14.17 14.10 8.24
CA ARG A 317 -13.58 13.03 7.42
C ARG A 317 -14.36 11.73 7.55
N GLY A 318 -13.95 10.75 6.74
CA GLY A 318 -14.47 9.38 6.74
C GLY A 318 -15.72 9.23 5.88
N GLY A 319 -16.49 8.17 6.16
CA GLY A 319 -17.66 7.77 5.38
C GLY A 319 -17.31 6.99 4.10
N MET A 320 -18.22 6.13 3.67
CA MET A 320 -18.04 5.31 2.46
C MET A 320 -17.77 6.14 1.22
N MET A 321 -18.46 7.29 1.10
CA MET A 321 -18.37 8.16 -0.07
C MET A 321 -16.98 8.78 -0.23
N SER A 322 -16.24 9.02 0.86
CA SER A 322 -14.87 9.53 0.79
C SER A 322 -13.90 8.57 0.06
N MET A 323 -14.23 7.27 0.04
CA MET A 323 -13.41 6.24 -0.61
C MET A 323 -13.74 6.06 -2.10
N MET A 324 -14.86 6.60 -2.60
CA MET A 324 -15.33 6.35 -3.97
C MET A 324 -14.38 6.94 -5.03
N GLU A 325 -13.87 8.14 -4.82
CA GLU A 325 -12.92 8.75 -5.75
C GLU A 325 -11.63 7.93 -5.86
N THR A 326 -11.19 7.41 -4.72
CA THR A 326 -10.03 6.53 -4.61
C THR A 326 -10.25 5.20 -5.33
N GLN A 327 -11.46 4.64 -5.22
CA GLN A 327 -11.81 3.39 -5.93
C GLN A 327 -11.87 3.57 -7.45
N LEU A 328 -12.30 4.74 -7.94
CA LEU A 328 -12.24 5.04 -9.39
C LEU A 328 -10.81 5.01 -9.92
N VAL A 329 -9.83 5.49 -9.15
CA VAL A 329 -8.40 5.35 -9.53
C VAL A 329 -8.02 3.88 -9.61
N ALA A 330 -8.43 3.06 -8.64
CA ALA A 330 -8.14 1.63 -8.64
C ALA A 330 -8.75 0.92 -9.87
N PHE A 331 -10.04 1.11 -10.13
CA PHE A 331 -10.72 0.48 -11.29
C PHE A 331 -10.05 0.84 -12.62
N THR A 332 -9.69 2.12 -12.80
CA THR A 332 -9.07 2.59 -14.03
C THR A 332 -7.64 2.05 -14.19
N ALA A 333 -6.87 1.96 -13.10
CA ALA A 333 -5.53 1.37 -13.10
C ALA A 333 -5.55 -0.13 -13.40
N PHE A 334 -6.51 -0.87 -12.80
CA PHE A 334 -6.66 -2.31 -13.08
C PHE A 334 -7.14 -2.58 -14.50
N SER A 335 -7.92 -1.67 -15.09
CA SER A 335 -8.26 -1.76 -16.50
C SER A 335 -7.02 -1.69 -17.40
N PHE A 336 -6.12 -0.74 -17.14
CA PHE A 336 -4.83 -0.65 -17.83
C PHE A 336 -4.00 -1.93 -17.65
N GLY A 337 -3.80 -2.35 -16.38
CA GLY A 337 -3.02 -3.55 -16.04
C GLY A 337 -3.59 -4.83 -16.62
N GLY A 338 -4.92 -4.98 -16.64
CA GLY A 338 -5.63 -6.12 -17.20
C GLY A 338 -5.43 -6.25 -18.71
N ILE A 339 -5.49 -5.12 -19.45
CA ILE A 339 -5.19 -5.12 -20.88
C ILE A 339 -3.71 -5.48 -21.14
N MET A 340 -2.78 -4.90 -20.39
CA MET A 340 -1.34 -5.21 -20.49
C MET A 340 -1.03 -6.70 -20.30
N GLN A 341 -1.74 -7.35 -19.37
CA GLN A 341 -1.58 -8.78 -19.08
C GLN A 341 -2.22 -9.63 -20.18
N SER A 342 -3.49 -9.39 -20.53
CA SER A 342 -4.24 -10.21 -21.49
C SER A 342 -3.68 -10.14 -22.92
N THR A 343 -3.04 -9.03 -23.29
CA THR A 343 -2.38 -8.85 -24.59
C THR A 343 -0.93 -9.35 -24.62
N GLY A 344 -0.41 -9.87 -23.50
CA GLY A 344 0.98 -10.35 -23.42
C GLY A 344 2.06 -9.27 -23.48
N LEU A 345 1.69 -7.98 -23.48
CA LEU A 345 2.64 -6.87 -23.50
C LEU A 345 3.55 -6.89 -22.27
N LEU A 346 3.01 -7.19 -21.10
CA LEU A 346 3.80 -7.36 -19.87
C LEU A 346 4.81 -8.49 -20.01
N SER A 347 4.39 -9.66 -20.49
CA SER A 347 5.27 -10.84 -20.65
C SER A 347 6.47 -10.56 -21.56
N VAL A 348 6.28 -9.81 -22.64
CA VAL A 348 7.39 -9.43 -23.55
C VAL A 348 8.44 -8.57 -22.87
N ILE A 349 8.02 -7.64 -22.00
CA ILE A 349 8.93 -6.80 -21.22
C ILE A 349 9.73 -7.69 -20.25
N LEU A 350 9.03 -8.57 -19.52
CA LEU A 350 9.64 -9.46 -18.55
C LEU A 350 10.63 -10.44 -19.20
N ASP A 351 10.28 -11.05 -20.32
CA ASP A 351 11.16 -11.95 -21.09
C ASP A 351 12.46 -11.26 -21.53
N LYS A 352 12.39 -9.97 -21.85
CA LYS A 352 13.58 -9.22 -22.24
C LYS A 352 14.48 -8.92 -21.04
N VAL A 353 13.88 -8.54 -19.92
CA VAL A 353 14.61 -8.28 -18.67
C VAL A 353 15.30 -9.55 -18.17
N MET A 354 14.64 -10.72 -18.31
CA MET A 354 15.20 -12.03 -17.93
C MET A 354 16.50 -12.40 -18.65
N LYS A 355 16.72 -11.92 -19.87
CA LYS A 355 17.95 -12.21 -20.64
C LYS A 355 19.22 -11.65 -20.00
N PHE A 356 19.09 -10.70 -19.07
CA PHE A 356 20.24 -10.14 -18.35
C PHE A 356 20.65 -10.95 -17.10
N ALA A 357 19.88 -11.97 -16.68
CA ALA A 357 20.08 -12.75 -15.47
C ALA A 357 21.21 -13.79 -15.60
N ASN A 358 22.47 -13.35 -15.74
CA ASN A 358 23.62 -14.22 -15.97
C ASN A 358 24.61 -14.32 -14.79
N LYS A 359 24.93 -13.19 -14.13
CA LYS A 359 25.82 -13.09 -12.96
C LYS A 359 24.99 -12.79 -11.72
N VAL A 360 25.51 -13.04 -10.51
CA VAL A 360 24.75 -12.80 -9.26
C VAL A 360 24.18 -11.39 -9.19
N TRP A 361 24.99 -10.36 -9.41
CA TRP A 361 24.53 -8.98 -9.40
C TRP A 361 23.44 -8.71 -10.45
N SER A 362 23.58 -9.26 -11.66
CA SER A 362 22.58 -9.06 -12.72
C SER A 362 21.30 -9.85 -12.44
N ILE A 363 21.36 -11.00 -11.78
CA ILE A 363 20.17 -11.74 -11.31
C ILE A 363 19.40 -10.90 -10.29
N VAL A 364 20.11 -10.31 -9.30
CA VAL A 364 19.48 -9.43 -8.30
C VAL A 364 18.81 -8.23 -8.97
N LEU A 365 19.52 -7.53 -9.85
CA LEU A 365 18.95 -6.37 -10.58
C LEU A 365 17.79 -6.79 -11.50
N THR A 366 17.88 -7.95 -12.16
CA THR A 366 16.78 -8.50 -12.96
C THR A 366 15.56 -8.78 -12.08
N THR A 367 15.76 -9.37 -10.90
CA THR A 367 14.66 -9.63 -9.95
C THR A 367 14.00 -8.32 -9.50
N ILE A 368 14.80 -7.33 -9.09
CA ILE A 368 14.33 -5.99 -8.72
C ILE A 368 13.54 -5.36 -9.87
N ALA A 369 14.11 -5.32 -11.07
CA ALA A 369 13.47 -4.73 -12.24
C ALA A 369 12.15 -5.43 -12.61
N THR A 370 12.14 -6.77 -12.61
CA THR A 370 10.94 -7.57 -12.89
C THR A 370 9.83 -7.30 -11.88
N SER A 371 10.17 -7.24 -10.59
CA SER A 371 9.21 -6.95 -9.51
C SER A 371 8.64 -5.53 -9.62
N ILE A 372 9.50 -4.53 -9.85
CA ILE A 372 9.08 -3.12 -10.01
C ILE A 372 8.21 -2.95 -11.26
N VAL A 373 8.61 -3.52 -12.42
CA VAL A 373 7.81 -3.45 -13.65
C VAL A 373 6.44 -4.08 -13.44
N THR A 374 6.40 -5.25 -12.80
CA THR A 374 5.12 -5.92 -12.49
C THR A 374 4.27 -5.06 -11.55
N ALA A 375 4.87 -4.45 -10.52
CA ALA A 375 4.18 -3.54 -9.60
C ALA A 375 3.61 -2.32 -10.33
N LEU A 376 4.38 -1.68 -11.21
CA LEU A 376 3.95 -0.51 -11.99
C LEU A 376 2.78 -0.82 -12.93
N VAL A 377 2.81 -1.99 -13.57
CA VAL A 377 1.79 -2.40 -14.55
C VAL A 377 0.53 -2.90 -13.85
N THR A 378 0.69 -3.74 -12.82
CA THR A 378 -0.44 -4.42 -12.19
C THR A 378 -1.03 -3.68 -10.99
N GLY A 379 -0.26 -2.76 -10.39
CA GLY A 379 -0.62 -2.09 -9.14
C GLY A 379 -0.76 -3.01 -7.92
N SER A 380 -0.34 -4.27 -8.03
CA SER A 380 -0.58 -5.33 -7.06
C SER A 380 0.70 -5.80 -6.37
N SER A 381 0.72 -5.77 -5.03
CA SER A 381 1.81 -6.33 -4.23
C SER A 381 1.95 -7.85 -4.44
N TYR A 382 0.84 -8.56 -4.58
CA TYR A 382 0.85 -10.01 -4.77
C TYR A 382 1.46 -10.41 -6.11
N LEU A 383 1.00 -9.81 -7.21
CA LEU A 383 1.52 -10.12 -8.54
C LEU A 383 2.97 -9.71 -8.73
N SER A 384 3.39 -8.61 -8.07
CA SER A 384 4.78 -8.15 -8.10
C SER A 384 5.76 -9.08 -7.37
N MET A 385 5.26 -10.06 -6.61
CA MET A 385 6.03 -11.13 -5.99
C MET A 385 5.86 -12.47 -6.71
N ILE A 386 4.62 -12.87 -7.02
CA ILE A 386 4.32 -14.18 -7.62
C ILE A 386 5.00 -14.31 -8.98
N ILE A 387 4.76 -13.36 -9.90
CA ILE A 387 5.29 -13.44 -11.26
C ILE A 387 6.83 -13.49 -11.29
N PRO A 388 7.57 -12.58 -10.63
CA PRO A 388 9.02 -12.68 -10.57
C PRO A 388 9.51 -13.91 -9.82
N GLY A 389 8.80 -14.34 -8.77
CA GLY A 389 9.11 -15.55 -8.01
C GLY A 389 9.12 -16.78 -8.89
N GLU A 390 8.04 -17.05 -9.61
CA GLU A 390 7.90 -18.18 -10.52
C GLU A 390 8.91 -18.14 -11.69
N LEU A 391 9.10 -16.95 -12.30
CA LEU A 391 10.00 -16.78 -13.43
C LEU A 391 11.48 -16.99 -13.04
N LEU A 392 11.89 -16.54 -11.86
CA LEU A 392 13.29 -16.49 -11.47
C LEU A 392 13.72 -17.65 -10.56
N ALA A 393 12.81 -18.37 -9.91
CA ALA A 393 13.16 -19.53 -9.08
C ALA A 393 14.07 -20.55 -9.80
N PRO A 394 13.82 -20.94 -11.07
CA PRO A 394 14.71 -21.83 -11.81
C PRO A 394 16.09 -21.23 -12.03
N VAL A 395 16.21 -19.90 -12.20
CA VAL A 395 17.50 -19.21 -12.40
C VAL A 395 18.32 -19.23 -11.13
N TYR A 396 17.70 -18.93 -9.95
CA TYR A 396 18.37 -19.01 -8.65
C TYR A 396 18.86 -20.44 -8.37
N LYS A 397 18.02 -21.46 -8.60
CA LYS A 397 18.40 -22.88 -8.46
C LYS A 397 19.58 -23.25 -9.36
N LYS A 398 19.55 -22.87 -10.64
CA LYS A 398 20.65 -23.11 -11.60
C LYS A 398 21.97 -22.47 -11.17
N LYS A 399 21.91 -21.32 -10.48
CA LYS A 399 23.07 -20.57 -9.98
C LYS A 399 23.47 -20.94 -8.56
N LYS A 400 22.86 -21.99 -7.99
CA LYS A 400 23.09 -22.47 -6.62
C LYS A 400 22.90 -21.40 -5.55
N LEU A 401 21.93 -20.49 -5.75
CA LEU A 401 21.52 -19.48 -4.80
C LEU A 401 20.28 -19.96 -4.03
N ALA A 402 20.32 -19.88 -2.70
CA ALA A 402 19.19 -20.30 -1.86
C ALA A 402 17.93 -19.48 -2.16
N ALA A 403 16.77 -20.12 -2.08
CA ALA A 403 15.46 -19.54 -2.39
C ALA A 403 15.12 -18.30 -1.52
N LYS A 404 15.65 -18.24 -0.29
CA LYS A 404 15.50 -17.08 0.61
C LYS A 404 16.09 -15.78 0.04
N ASN A 405 17.08 -15.85 -0.88
CA ASN A 405 17.55 -14.66 -1.57
C ASN A 405 16.47 -14.11 -2.51
N LEU A 406 15.82 -14.99 -3.28
CA LEU A 406 14.74 -14.60 -4.19
C LEU A 406 13.54 -14.06 -3.41
N SER A 407 13.08 -14.77 -2.37
CA SER A 407 11.93 -14.34 -1.57
C SER A 407 12.12 -12.96 -0.94
N ARG A 408 13.32 -12.68 -0.39
CA ARG A 408 13.68 -11.36 0.12
C ARG A 408 13.61 -10.29 -0.97
N ILE A 409 14.21 -10.54 -2.14
CA ILE A 409 14.32 -9.54 -3.18
C ILE A 409 12.95 -9.21 -3.78
N ILE A 410 12.10 -10.21 -4.05
CA ILE A 410 10.77 -9.96 -4.61
C ILE A 410 9.86 -9.19 -3.64
N GLU A 411 9.96 -9.42 -2.35
CA GLU A 411 9.18 -8.67 -1.38
C GLU A 411 9.70 -7.24 -1.22
N GLU A 412 11.03 -7.06 -1.11
CA GLU A 412 11.63 -5.75 -0.90
C GLU A 412 11.77 -4.89 -2.16
N SER A 413 11.48 -5.42 -3.33
CA SER A 413 11.42 -4.63 -4.57
C SER A 413 10.03 -4.63 -5.21
N GLY A 414 9.21 -5.62 -4.93
CA GLY A 414 7.82 -5.72 -5.36
C GLY A 414 6.87 -5.06 -4.36
N ALA A 415 6.58 -5.74 -3.26
CA ALA A 415 5.57 -5.29 -2.32
C ALA A 415 5.87 -3.94 -1.67
N ILE A 416 7.14 -3.65 -1.35
CA ILE A 416 7.53 -2.41 -0.66
C ILE A 416 7.43 -1.16 -1.54
N ILE A 417 7.53 -1.32 -2.86
CA ILE A 417 7.44 -0.20 -3.81
C ILE A 417 5.98 0.15 -4.14
N VAL A 418 5.07 -0.80 -4.02
CA VAL A 418 3.65 -0.60 -4.37
C VAL A 418 3.03 0.62 -3.68
N PRO A 419 3.24 0.90 -2.37
CA PRO A 419 2.72 2.11 -1.74
C PRO A 419 3.26 3.42 -2.33
N LEU A 420 4.36 3.39 -3.07
CA LEU A 420 4.94 4.55 -3.72
C LEU A 420 4.38 4.79 -5.14
N ILE A 421 3.56 3.90 -5.63
CA ILE A 421 2.93 3.98 -6.95
C ILE A 421 1.53 4.58 -6.79
N PRO A 422 1.26 5.80 -7.28
CA PRO A 422 0.00 6.51 -7.01
C PRO A 422 -1.27 5.77 -7.47
N TRP A 423 -1.17 4.95 -8.51
CA TRP A 423 -2.27 4.19 -9.10
C TRP A 423 -2.32 2.74 -8.62
N SER A 424 -1.44 2.33 -7.74
CA SER A 424 -1.46 0.99 -7.15
C SER A 424 -2.55 0.86 -6.09
N MET A 425 -2.91 -0.39 -5.76
CA MET A 425 -3.87 -0.68 -4.68
C MET A 425 -3.45 -0.02 -3.36
N ALA A 426 -2.17 -0.11 -3.00
CA ALA A 426 -1.66 0.44 -1.76
C ALA A 426 -1.57 1.97 -1.79
N GLY A 427 -1.06 2.57 -2.89
CA GLY A 427 -0.97 4.02 -3.03
C GLY A 427 -2.34 4.69 -2.99
N VAL A 428 -3.32 4.08 -3.68
CA VAL A 428 -4.72 4.50 -3.69
C VAL A 428 -5.33 4.37 -2.28
N TYR A 429 -5.15 3.21 -1.63
CA TYR A 429 -5.61 2.97 -0.26
C TYR A 429 -5.06 4.01 0.73
N ILE A 430 -3.75 4.23 0.73
CA ILE A 430 -3.09 5.18 1.63
C ILE A 430 -3.64 6.59 1.41
N THR A 431 -3.66 7.05 0.14
CA THR A 431 -4.16 8.39 -0.19
C THR A 431 -5.60 8.60 0.27
N GLY A 432 -6.48 7.64 0.03
CA GLY A 432 -7.88 7.71 0.46
C GLY A 432 -8.06 7.68 1.98
N THR A 433 -7.24 6.87 2.67
CA THR A 433 -7.34 6.65 4.11
C THR A 433 -6.82 7.84 4.92
N ILE A 434 -5.60 8.31 4.62
CA ILE A 434 -4.95 9.37 5.40
C ILE A 434 -5.08 10.76 4.77
N GLY A 435 -5.64 10.87 3.56
CA GLY A 435 -5.87 12.15 2.89
C GLY A 435 -4.61 12.83 2.37
N VAL A 436 -3.49 12.10 2.22
CA VAL A 436 -2.21 12.64 1.75
C VAL A 436 -1.83 11.97 0.44
N SER A 437 -1.61 12.75 -0.62
CA SER A 437 -1.29 12.19 -1.94
C SER A 437 0.02 11.42 -1.92
N THR A 438 0.10 10.35 -2.73
CA THR A 438 1.33 9.55 -2.87
C THR A 438 2.54 10.41 -3.23
N PHE A 439 2.38 11.38 -4.12
CA PHE A 439 3.49 12.29 -4.50
C PHE A 439 4.01 13.12 -3.34
N SER A 440 3.17 13.47 -2.36
CA SER A 440 3.57 14.25 -1.18
C SER A 440 4.41 13.43 -0.20
N TYR A 441 4.10 12.15 0.01
CA TYR A 441 4.84 11.31 0.95
C TYR A 441 5.95 10.47 0.31
N LEU A 442 5.95 10.29 -1.02
CA LEU A 442 6.95 9.52 -1.74
C LEU A 442 8.39 9.91 -1.38
N PRO A 443 8.79 11.21 -1.36
CA PRO A 443 10.15 11.59 -1.00
C PRO A 443 10.52 11.23 0.45
N TRP A 444 9.52 11.06 1.29
CA TRP A 444 9.67 10.83 2.73
C TRP A 444 9.54 9.36 3.15
N ALA A 445 9.05 8.48 2.30
CA ALA A 445 8.98 7.05 2.58
C ALA A 445 10.37 6.39 2.40
N VAL A 446 11.34 6.87 3.17
CA VAL A 446 12.79 6.59 3.01
C VAL A 446 13.09 5.10 3.06
N MET A 447 12.51 4.38 4.01
CA MET A 447 12.71 2.94 4.16
C MET A 447 12.33 2.17 2.90
N ASN A 448 11.25 2.57 2.21
CA ASN A 448 10.72 1.84 1.07
C ASN A 448 11.70 1.82 -0.12
N TYR A 449 12.30 2.96 -0.47
CA TYR A 449 13.28 2.97 -1.57
C TYR A 449 14.69 2.62 -1.11
N ALA A 450 15.05 2.90 0.15
CA ALA A 450 16.35 2.52 0.70
C ALA A 450 16.56 1.01 0.71
N ALA A 451 15.51 0.22 1.00
CA ALA A 451 15.57 -1.24 0.94
C ALA A 451 15.97 -1.74 -0.45
N VAL A 452 15.39 -1.16 -1.51
CA VAL A 452 15.73 -1.52 -2.90
C VAL A 452 17.19 -1.18 -3.25
N VAL A 453 17.66 -0.02 -2.80
CA VAL A 453 19.05 0.39 -3.00
C VAL A 453 20.02 -0.54 -2.28
N ILE A 454 19.72 -0.89 -1.02
CA ILE A 454 20.52 -1.85 -0.23
C ILE A 454 20.57 -3.22 -0.91
N LEU A 455 19.44 -3.71 -1.44
CA LEU A 455 19.42 -4.96 -2.20
C LEU A 455 20.32 -4.91 -3.45
N ALA A 456 20.29 -3.81 -4.18
CA ALA A 456 21.17 -3.62 -5.35
C ALA A 456 22.66 -3.67 -4.92
N ILE A 457 23.02 -2.98 -3.84
CA ILE A 457 24.37 -3.03 -3.26
C ILE A 457 24.75 -4.46 -2.86
N PHE A 458 23.85 -5.20 -2.22
CA PHE A 458 24.10 -6.60 -1.86
C PHE A 458 24.27 -7.51 -3.08
N GLY A 459 23.58 -7.22 -4.18
CA GLY A 459 23.79 -7.90 -5.46
C GLY A 459 25.22 -7.72 -5.99
N PHE A 460 25.75 -6.49 -5.94
CA PHE A 460 27.11 -6.19 -6.40
C PHE A 460 28.18 -6.75 -5.46
N THR A 461 28.03 -6.56 -4.16
CA THR A 461 28.98 -7.01 -3.14
C THR A 461 28.89 -8.50 -2.83
N LYS A 462 27.80 -9.14 -3.24
CA LYS A 462 27.42 -10.51 -2.85
C LYS A 462 27.23 -10.68 -1.34
N PHE A 463 27.19 -9.60 -0.59
CA PHE A 463 26.93 -9.62 0.85
C PHE A 463 25.54 -10.20 1.10
N THR A 464 25.42 -11.13 2.06
CA THR A 464 24.17 -11.85 2.38
C THR A 464 23.54 -12.67 1.24
N MET A 465 24.25 -12.92 0.14
CA MET A 465 23.78 -13.84 -0.90
C MET A 465 24.07 -15.28 -0.48
N ALA A 466 23.08 -15.94 0.12
CA ALA A 466 23.20 -17.29 0.65
C ALA A 466 23.32 -18.33 -0.49
N PRO A 467 24.31 -19.25 -0.46
CA PRO A 467 24.36 -20.40 -1.36
C PRO A 467 23.33 -21.48 -0.91
N ILE A 468 23.01 -22.40 -1.81
CA ILE A 468 22.27 -23.62 -1.44
C ILE A 468 23.20 -24.49 -0.59
N ILE A 469 22.74 -24.86 0.62
CA ILE A 469 23.43 -25.82 1.50
C ILE A 469 22.85 -27.20 1.21
N ARG A 470 23.66 -28.28 1.25
CA ARG A 470 23.27 -29.67 0.88
C ARG A 470 22.05 -30.24 1.65
N GLU A 471 21.72 -29.67 2.81
CA GLU A 471 20.54 -30.05 3.60
C GLU A 471 19.21 -29.63 2.97
N ASP A 472 19.24 -28.60 2.12
CA ASP A 472 18.03 -28.09 1.40
C ASP A 472 17.64 -28.99 0.21
N GLU A 473 18.54 -29.89 -0.26
CA GLU A 473 18.26 -30.78 -1.39
C GLU A 473 17.34 -31.95 -1.01
N THR A 474 17.23 -32.29 0.28
CA THR A 474 16.43 -33.43 0.77
C THR A 474 14.95 -33.12 0.98
N GLN A 475 14.57 -31.85 1.06
CA GLN A 475 13.16 -31.44 1.25
C GLN A 475 12.40 -31.19 -0.07
N ILE A 476 13.09 -31.21 -1.23
CA ILE A 476 12.49 -30.92 -2.54
C ILE A 476 12.15 -32.21 -3.32
N GLY A 477 12.47 -33.38 -2.75
CA GLY A 477 12.32 -34.72 -3.37
C GLY A 477 11.20 -35.59 -2.79
N SER A 478 10.35 -35.06 -1.91
CA SER A 478 9.21 -35.79 -1.33
C SER A 478 7.87 -35.18 -1.66
#